data_c5cfc78d6f3d6c871e341c15b0e4c63a
#
_entry.id   c5cfc78d6f3d6c871e341c15b0e4c63a
#
_cell.length_a   1.000
_cell.length_b   1.000
_cell.length_c   1.000
_cell.angle_alpha   90.00
_cell.angle_beta   90.00
_cell.angle_gamma   90.00
#
_symmetry.space_group_name_H-M   'P 1'
#
loop_
_entity.id
_entity.type
_entity.pdbx_description
1 polymer ?
#
loop_
_entity_poly.entity_id
_entity_poly.type
_entity_poly.pdbx_seq_one_letter_code
_entity_poly.pdbx_strand_id
1 'polypeptide(L)'
;MKRFERIITIVLDSVGIGEAPDAKSFNDQGADTLGHLCSYWNGKLAIPQLEDLGIGRILRATPLKGIKAKSGISSAVGKMREVSAGKDSLDGHWEMMGVPVDSALDTFPNGFPQRLVEQIEQFSNRRVILNQVYSCLLYTSPSP
;
A
#
# COMPACT_ATOMS: atom_id res chain seq x y z
N MET A 1 17.39 26.20 10.96
CA MET A 1 16.34 25.24 10.53
C MET A 1 15.22 25.31 11.54
N LYS A 2 13.96 25.55 11.12
CA LYS A 2 12.80 25.38 12.03
C LYS A 2 12.67 23.89 12.36
N ARG A 3 12.71 23.54 13.63
CA ARG A 3 12.47 22.17 14.12
C ARG A 3 10.95 21.95 14.16
N PHE A 4 10.46 20.90 13.52
CA PHE A 4 9.06 20.50 13.67
C PHE A 4 8.89 19.81 15.02
N GLU A 5 7.91 20.25 15.79
CA GLU A 5 7.58 19.66 17.10
C GLU A 5 6.60 18.48 16.99
N ARG A 6 5.87 18.44 15.86
CA ARG A 6 4.89 17.38 15.61
C ARG A 6 4.79 17.10 14.11
N ILE A 7 4.76 15.83 13.76
CA ILE A 7 4.49 15.32 12.41
C ILE A 7 3.27 14.42 12.50
N ILE A 8 2.32 14.60 11.59
CA ILE A 8 1.13 13.75 11.47
C ILE A 8 1.18 13.11 10.10
N THR A 9 1.22 11.78 10.07
CA THR A 9 1.15 11.00 8.85
C THR A 9 -0.27 10.47 8.67
N ILE A 10 -0.86 10.72 7.50
CA ILE A 10 -2.19 10.21 7.13
C ILE A 10 -1.97 9.27 5.95
N VAL A 11 -2.28 7.99 6.15
CA VAL A 11 -2.24 6.96 5.11
C VAL A 11 -3.66 6.76 4.58
N LEU A 12 -3.84 6.93 3.28
CA LEU A 12 -5.09 6.56 2.63
C LEU A 12 -4.97 5.09 2.24
N ASP A 13 -5.67 4.26 2.98
CA ASP A 13 -5.67 2.82 2.77
C ASP A 13 -6.22 2.44 1.39
N SER A 14 -5.62 1.43 0.78
CA SER A 14 -5.99 0.92 -0.55
C SER A 14 -5.96 1.94 -1.71
N VAL A 15 -5.31 3.08 -1.55
CA VAL A 15 -5.22 4.11 -2.60
C VAL A 15 -3.83 4.10 -3.25
N GLY A 16 -3.72 3.39 -4.39
CA GLY A 16 -2.54 3.42 -5.24
C GLY A 16 -2.66 4.48 -6.36
N ILE A 17 -1.52 5.09 -6.73
CA ILE A 17 -1.43 6.09 -7.81
C ILE A 17 -0.40 5.62 -8.85
N GLY A 18 -0.68 4.51 -9.51
CA GLY A 18 0.19 3.83 -10.46
C GLY A 18 0.99 2.70 -9.83
N GLU A 19 1.40 1.76 -10.68
CA GLU A 19 2.18 0.59 -10.27
C GLU A 19 3.60 0.95 -9.84
N ALA A 20 4.16 0.16 -8.95
CA ALA A 20 5.56 0.21 -8.57
C ALA A 20 6.45 -0.34 -9.69
N PRO A 21 7.75 0.06 -9.77
CA PRO A 21 8.67 -0.44 -10.81
C PRO A 21 8.87 -1.96 -10.79
N ASP A 22 8.65 -2.58 -9.66
CA ASP A 22 8.79 -4.02 -9.38
C ASP A 22 7.46 -4.78 -9.36
N ALA A 23 6.35 -4.13 -9.73
CA ALA A 23 5.00 -4.70 -9.73
C ALA A 23 4.92 -6.08 -10.39
N LYS A 24 5.72 -6.31 -11.46
CA LYS A 24 5.77 -7.59 -12.14
C LYS A 24 6.21 -8.74 -11.23
N SER A 25 7.16 -8.50 -10.32
CA SER A 25 7.68 -9.51 -9.40
C SER A 25 6.65 -9.91 -8.34
N PHE A 26 5.66 -9.05 -8.10
CA PHE A 26 4.59 -9.26 -7.14
C PHE A 26 3.23 -9.52 -7.77
N ASN A 27 3.20 -9.75 -9.09
CA ASN A 27 1.96 -9.96 -9.87
C ASN A 27 0.92 -8.82 -9.68
N ASP A 28 1.41 -7.59 -9.52
CA ASP A 28 0.64 -6.37 -9.23
C ASP A 28 0.68 -5.36 -10.40
N GLN A 29 0.89 -5.86 -11.60
CA GLN A 29 0.95 -5.04 -12.81
C GLN A 29 -0.39 -4.38 -13.09
N GLY A 30 -0.37 -3.11 -13.49
CA GLY A 30 -1.56 -2.32 -13.77
C GLY A 30 -2.23 -1.74 -12.52
N ALA A 31 -1.66 -1.89 -11.33
CA ALA A 31 -2.18 -1.28 -10.11
C ALA A 31 -2.23 0.25 -10.24
N ASP A 32 -3.42 0.83 -10.21
CA ASP A 32 -3.65 2.27 -10.32
C ASP A 32 -5.04 2.66 -9.83
N THR A 33 -5.30 2.46 -8.55
CA THR A 33 -6.63 2.67 -7.96
C THR A 33 -7.21 4.04 -8.30
N LEU A 34 -6.43 5.10 -8.09
CA LEU A 34 -6.92 6.46 -8.34
C LEU A 34 -7.11 6.73 -9.85
N GLY A 35 -6.21 6.24 -10.70
CA GLY A 35 -6.35 6.36 -12.15
C GLY A 35 -7.59 5.63 -12.68
N HIS A 36 -7.85 4.43 -12.16
CA HIS A 36 -9.05 3.66 -12.50
C HIS A 36 -10.33 4.36 -12.04
N LEU A 37 -10.35 4.89 -10.82
CA LEU A 37 -11.49 5.69 -10.31
C LEU A 37 -11.74 6.93 -11.16
N CYS A 38 -10.69 7.67 -11.51
CA CYS A 38 -10.81 8.83 -12.39
C CYS A 38 -11.39 8.46 -13.76
N SER A 39 -11.01 7.31 -14.28
CA SER A 39 -11.50 6.79 -15.55
C SER A 39 -12.94 6.31 -15.45
N TYR A 40 -13.28 5.56 -14.42
CA TYR A 40 -14.63 5.05 -14.15
C TYR A 40 -15.65 6.20 -14.05
N TRP A 41 -15.33 7.24 -13.30
CA TRP A 41 -16.16 8.43 -13.16
C TRP A 41 -16.05 9.41 -14.35
N ASN A 42 -15.37 8.98 -15.43
CA ASN A 42 -15.17 9.77 -16.63
C ASN A 42 -14.63 11.19 -16.38
N GLY A 43 -13.71 11.32 -15.43
CA GLY A 43 -13.10 12.59 -15.03
C GLY A 43 -14.00 13.48 -14.15
N LYS A 44 -15.09 12.95 -13.62
CA LYS A 44 -16.01 13.66 -12.72
C LYS A 44 -15.74 13.40 -11.24
N LEU A 45 -14.66 12.67 -10.91
CA LEU A 45 -14.25 12.46 -9.53
C LEU A 45 -13.87 13.80 -8.89
N ALA A 46 -14.52 14.16 -7.79
CA ALA A 46 -14.27 15.40 -7.08
C ALA A 46 -13.45 15.15 -5.82
N ILE A 47 -12.18 15.55 -5.83
CA ILE A 47 -11.26 15.47 -4.69
C ILE A 47 -10.54 16.82 -4.47
N PRO A 48 -11.29 17.91 -4.24
CA PRO A 48 -10.76 19.27 -4.28
C PRO A 48 -9.62 19.50 -3.28
N GLN A 49 -9.68 18.91 -2.07
CA GLN A 49 -8.63 19.03 -1.06
C GLN A 49 -7.31 18.40 -1.50
N LEU A 50 -7.36 17.22 -2.14
CA LEU A 50 -6.17 16.59 -2.68
C LEU A 50 -5.62 17.34 -3.90
N GLU A 51 -6.50 17.96 -4.71
CA GLU A 51 -6.05 18.85 -5.77
C GLU A 51 -5.35 20.09 -5.21
N ASP A 52 -5.87 20.68 -4.12
CA ASP A 52 -5.24 21.81 -3.43
C ASP A 52 -3.89 21.43 -2.80
N LEU A 53 -3.74 20.17 -2.38
CA LEU A 53 -2.47 19.60 -1.94
C LEU A 53 -1.55 19.18 -3.10
N GLY A 54 -2.01 19.28 -4.36
CA GLY A 54 -1.19 19.08 -5.55
C GLY A 54 -1.15 17.66 -6.10
N ILE A 55 -2.13 16.80 -5.80
CA ILE A 55 -2.16 15.42 -6.28
C ILE A 55 -2.09 15.31 -7.82
N GLY A 56 -2.68 16.26 -8.54
CA GLY A 56 -2.62 16.33 -10.00
C GLY A 56 -1.24 16.64 -10.58
N ARG A 57 -0.24 16.96 -9.74
CA ARG A 57 1.14 17.23 -10.15
C ARG A 57 2.07 16.02 -9.96
N ILE A 58 1.56 14.91 -9.44
CA ILE A 58 2.35 13.67 -9.31
C ILE A 58 2.82 13.23 -10.69
N LEU A 59 4.12 13.00 -10.82
CA LEU A 59 4.72 12.53 -12.08
C LEU A 59 4.28 11.10 -12.38
N ARG A 60 3.56 10.93 -13.48
CA ARG A 60 3.06 9.65 -13.97
C ARG A 60 2.93 9.67 -15.50
N ALA A 61 2.94 8.49 -16.13
CA ALA A 61 2.87 8.33 -17.57
C ALA A 61 1.57 8.90 -18.15
N THR A 62 0.44 8.69 -17.47
CA THR A 62 -0.87 9.18 -17.88
C THR A 62 -1.44 10.08 -16.80
N PRO A 63 -1.82 11.33 -17.10
CA PRO A 63 -2.45 12.21 -16.12
C PRO A 63 -3.75 11.63 -15.57
N LEU A 64 -4.09 11.99 -14.33
CA LEU A 64 -5.35 11.62 -13.71
C LEU A 64 -6.51 12.35 -14.42
N LYS A 65 -7.40 11.60 -15.02
CA LYS A 65 -8.51 12.16 -15.81
C LYS A 65 -9.42 13.05 -14.95
N GLY A 66 -9.56 14.31 -15.34
CA GLY A 66 -10.42 15.30 -14.65
C GLY A 66 -9.78 15.94 -13.42
N ILE A 67 -8.63 15.47 -12.95
CA ILE A 67 -7.92 16.07 -11.82
C ILE A 67 -6.98 17.17 -12.29
N LYS A 68 -7.06 18.33 -11.66
CA LYS A 68 -6.31 19.53 -12.08
C LYS A 68 -4.93 19.56 -11.43
N ALA A 69 -3.90 19.82 -12.23
CA ALA A 69 -2.56 20.15 -11.75
C ALA A 69 -2.53 21.64 -11.34
N LYS A 70 -2.99 21.95 -10.13
CA LYS A 70 -3.04 23.34 -9.64
C LYS A 70 -1.64 23.93 -9.49
N SER A 71 -1.48 25.19 -9.87
CA SER A 71 -0.28 26.00 -9.61
C SER A 71 -0.44 26.78 -8.30
N GLY A 72 0.69 27.24 -7.72
CA GLY A 72 0.65 28.08 -6.51
C GLY A 72 0.27 27.33 -5.22
N ILE A 73 0.38 25.99 -5.21
CA ILE A 73 0.18 25.20 -4.00
C ILE A 73 1.28 25.47 -2.97
N SER A 74 0.93 25.47 -1.69
CA SER A 74 1.88 25.66 -0.57
C SER A 74 2.50 24.35 -0.07
N SER A 75 2.07 23.21 -0.62
CA SER A 75 2.53 21.86 -0.28
C SER A 75 3.62 21.36 -1.22
N ALA A 76 4.36 20.34 -0.79
CA ALA A 76 5.24 19.55 -1.64
C ALA A 76 4.54 18.25 -2.03
N VAL A 77 4.75 17.81 -3.28
CA VAL A 77 4.19 16.59 -3.83
C VAL A 77 5.31 15.77 -4.47
N GLY A 78 5.28 14.46 -4.27
CA GLY A 78 6.31 13.58 -4.82
C GLY A 78 5.87 12.12 -4.85
N LYS A 79 6.73 11.29 -5.43
CA LYS A 79 6.65 9.82 -5.40
C LYS A 79 7.81 9.30 -4.58
N MET A 80 7.55 8.37 -3.71
CA MET A 80 8.57 7.59 -3.03
C MET A 80 8.62 6.19 -3.65
N ARG A 81 9.78 5.56 -3.57
CA ARG A 81 9.97 4.18 -3.96
C ARG A 81 10.26 3.38 -2.72
N GLU A 82 9.55 2.30 -2.55
CA GLU A 82 9.82 1.31 -1.52
C GLU A 82 11.16 0.62 -1.78
N VAL A 83 11.93 0.39 -0.73
CA VAL A 83 13.23 -0.31 -0.77
C VAL A 83 13.20 -1.62 0.00
N SER A 84 12.17 -1.86 0.83
CA SER A 84 11.96 -3.12 1.53
C SER A 84 11.80 -4.29 0.57
N ALA A 85 12.25 -5.46 0.99
CA ALA A 85 12.19 -6.68 0.17
C ALA A 85 10.78 -7.27 0.07
N GLY A 86 9.95 -7.08 1.08
CA GLY A 86 8.55 -7.47 1.10
C GLY A 86 7.63 -6.39 0.54
N LYS A 87 6.44 -6.78 0.12
CA LYS A 87 5.43 -5.86 -0.38
C LYS A 87 4.10 -6.14 0.32
N ASP A 88 4.08 -5.81 1.58
CA ASP A 88 2.92 -5.97 2.45
C ASP A 88 2.73 -4.72 3.34
N SER A 89 1.58 -4.65 4.00
CA SER A 89 1.24 -3.49 4.81
C SER A 89 2.18 -3.29 5.99
N LEU A 90 2.73 -4.36 6.56
CA LEU A 90 3.61 -4.26 7.72
C LEU A 90 4.97 -3.71 7.32
N ASP A 91 5.56 -4.25 6.26
CA ASP A 91 6.84 -3.78 5.71
C ASP A 91 6.75 -2.32 5.28
N GLY A 92 5.68 -1.94 4.58
CA GLY A 92 5.46 -0.56 4.16
C GLY A 92 5.31 0.42 5.34
N HIS A 93 4.62 0.02 6.41
CA HIS A 93 4.50 0.86 7.61
C HIS A 93 5.82 1.01 8.36
N TRP A 94 6.60 -0.05 8.48
CA TRP A 94 7.92 0.01 9.10
C TRP A 94 8.88 0.89 8.30
N GLU A 95 8.88 0.74 6.98
CA GLU A 95 9.71 1.58 6.11
C GLU A 95 9.33 3.06 6.20
N MET A 96 8.04 3.40 6.23
CA MET A 96 7.59 4.78 6.44
C MET A 96 8.09 5.38 7.77
N MET A 97 8.32 4.51 8.78
CA MET A 97 8.89 4.90 10.06
C MET A 97 10.42 4.86 10.09
N GLY A 98 11.06 4.59 8.95
CA GLY A 98 12.52 4.58 8.79
C GLY A 98 13.17 3.23 9.07
N VAL A 99 12.42 2.14 9.09
CA VAL A 99 12.91 0.77 9.30
C VAL A 99 12.64 -0.06 8.04
N PRO A 100 13.51 -0.01 7.03
CA PRO A 100 13.38 -0.88 5.86
C PRO A 100 13.60 -2.34 6.27
N VAL A 101 12.91 -3.25 5.59
CA VAL A 101 12.93 -4.69 5.84
C VAL A 101 13.72 -5.39 4.74
N ASP A 102 14.84 -6.02 5.12
CA ASP A 102 15.75 -6.65 4.17
C ASP A 102 15.30 -8.04 3.69
N SER A 103 14.36 -8.67 4.43
CA SER A 103 13.85 -10.01 4.14
C SER A 103 12.33 -9.99 4.18
N ALA A 104 11.69 -10.31 3.05
CA ALA A 104 10.25 -10.42 2.99
C ALA A 104 9.71 -11.44 4.00
N LEU A 105 8.54 -11.17 4.56
CA LEU A 105 7.85 -12.12 5.44
C LEU A 105 7.41 -13.35 4.66
N ASP A 106 7.46 -14.52 5.33
CA ASP A 106 6.95 -15.75 4.75
C ASP A 106 5.44 -15.65 4.48
N THR A 107 5.04 -16.07 3.30
CA THR A 107 3.63 -16.12 2.90
C THR A 107 3.16 -17.58 2.83
N PHE A 108 1.92 -17.82 3.23
CA PHE A 108 1.34 -19.16 3.28
C PHE A 108 0.06 -19.24 2.43
N PRO A 109 0.19 -19.20 1.09
CA PRO A 109 -0.96 -19.13 0.18
C PRO A 109 -1.88 -20.36 0.24
N ASN A 110 -1.44 -21.45 0.83
CA ASN A 110 -2.22 -22.68 1.00
C ASN A 110 -2.50 -23.00 2.48
N GLY A 111 -2.40 -22.01 3.36
CA GLY A 111 -2.44 -22.20 4.81
C GLY A 111 -1.08 -22.54 5.42
N PHE A 112 -0.99 -22.53 6.72
CA PHE A 112 0.24 -22.85 7.43
C PHE A 112 0.72 -24.30 7.17
N PRO A 113 2.02 -24.55 7.10
CA PRO A 113 2.56 -25.92 7.07
C PRO A 113 2.04 -26.73 8.26
N GLN A 114 1.75 -28.01 8.01
CA GLN A 114 1.19 -28.90 9.03
C GLN A 114 2.04 -28.94 10.31
N ARG A 115 3.35 -28.94 10.17
CA ARG A 115 4.29 -28.89 11.31
C ARG A 115 4.07 -27.67 12.21
N LEU A 116 3.80 -26.49 11.61
CA LEU A 116 3.53 -25.27 12.38
C LEU A 116 2.19 -25.37 13.10
N VAL A 117 1.17 -25.91 12.43
CA VAL A 117 -0.14 -26.17 13.03
C VAL A 117 -0.02 -27.07 14.24
N GLU A 118 0.72 -28.18 14.13
CA GLU A 118 0.94 -29.13 15.23
C GLU A 118 1.68 -28.46 16.42
N GLN A 119 2.67 -27.61 16.16
CA GLN A 119 3.36 -26.87 17.22
C GLN A 119 2.42 -25.90 17.95
N ILE A 120 1.57 -25.19 17.20
CA ILE A 120 0.57 -24.29 17.79
C ILE A 120 -0.44 -25.08 18.62
N GLU A 121 -0.93 -26.21 18.13
CA GLU A 121 -1.87 -27.07 18.86
C GLU A 121 -1.26 -27.64 20.15
N GLN A 122 -0.01 -28.11 20.09
CA GLN A 122 0.71 -28.59 21.27
C GLN A 122 0.93 -27.49 22.30
N PHE A 123 1.37 -26.31 21.87
CA PHE A 123 1.62 -25.18 22.76
C PHE A 123 0.35 -24.64 23.41
N SER A 124 -0.71 -24.48 22.64
CA SER A 124 -1.97 -23.91 23.07
C SER A 124 -2.89 -24.91 23.77
N ASN A 125 -2.65 -26.21 23.65
CA ASN A 125 -3.57 -27.30 23.98
C ASN A 125 -4.97 -27.09 23.37
N ARG A 126 -5.02 -26.56 22.16
CA ARG A 126 -6.23 -26.27 21.39
C ARG A 126 -6.04 -26.76 19.96
N ARG A 127 -7.14 -27.15 19.31
CA ARG A 127 -7.11 -27.52 17.89
C ARG A 127 -7.22 -26.26 17.04
N VAL A 128 -6.41 -26.21 15.97
CA VAL A 128 -6.56 -25.21 14.92
C VAL A 128 -7.75 -25.59 14.05
N ILE A 129 -8.72 -24.71 13.95
CA ILE A 129 -9.91 -24.87 13.12
C ILE A 129 -9.67 -24.09 11.83
N LEU A 130 -9.83 -24.77 10.68
CA LEU A 130 -9.73 -24.13 9.35
C LEU A 130 -8.38 -23.47 9.08
N ASN A 131 -7.35 -24.25 8.86
CA ASN A 131 -6.08 -23.76 8.29
C ASN A 131 -6.28 -23.40 6.80
N GLN A 132 -7.09 -22.39 6.52
CA GLN A 132 -7.42 -21.94 5.17
C GLN A 132 -7.02 -20.48 4.95
N VAL A 133 -6.80 -20.14 3.69
CA VAL A 133 -6.27 -18.85 3.22
C VAL A 133 -7.36 -17.76 3.23
N TYR A 134 -7.83 -17.35 4.38
CA TYR A 134 -8.83 -16.27 4.47
C TYR A 134 -8.44 -15.13 5.41
N SER A 135 -7.17 -15.02 5.76
CA SER A 135 -6.71 -13.92 6.60
C SER A 135 -5.84 -12.98 5.79
N CYS A 136 -6.14 -11.70 5.82
CA CYS A 136 -5.31 -10.66 5.23
C CYS A 136 -3.89 -10.61 5.83
N LEU A 137 -3.68 -11.17 7.01
CA LEU A 137 -2.37 -11.30 7.63
C LEU A 137 -1.56 -12.51 7.11
N LEU A 138 -2.23 -13.46 6.46
CA LEU A 138 -1.61 -14.66 5.86
C LEU A 138 -1.37 -14.49 4.36
N TYR A 139 -2.01 -13.53 3.79
CA TYR A 139 -1.94 -13.17 2.39
C TYR A 139 -1.71 -11.68 2.34
N THR A 140 -0.74 -11.22 1.58
CA THR A 140 -0.61 -9.80 1.31
C THR A 140 -1.89 -9.34 0.62
N SER A 141 -2.89 -9.10 1.42
CA SER A 141 -4.10 -8.47 0.93
C SER A 141 -3.74 -7.02 0.67
N PRO A 142 -4.04 -6.46 -0.50
CA PRO A 142 -4.31 -5.05 -0.52
C PRO A 142 -5.35 -4.84 0.56
N SER A 143 -5.07 -4.00 1.53
CA SER A 143 -6.02 -3.68 2.59
C SER A 143 -7.40 -3.47 2.02
N PRO A 144 -8.45 -3.97 2.67
CA PRO A 144 -9.81 -3.88 2.17
C PRO A 144 -10.26 -2.45 1.90
#